data_5237073eda74d3fc48db4a3dca1f795d
#
_entry.id   5237073eda74d3fc48db4a3dca1f795d
#
_cell.length_a   1.000
_cell.length_b   1.000
_cell.length_c   1.000
_cell.angle_alpha   90.00
_cell.angle_beta   90.00
_cell.angle_gamma   90.00
#
_symmetry.space_group_name_H-M   'P 1'
#
loop_
_entity.id
_entity.type
_entity.pdbx_description
1 polymer ?
#
loop_
_entity_poly.entity_id
_entity_poly.type
_entity_poly.pdbx_seq_one_letter_code
_entity_poly.pdbx_strand_id
1 'polypeptide(L)'
;AQTMMNLHGVRPGKRILMLGSGNVGLVVSFQLLQCGCEVAALVDAAPRIGGYGVHAAKVARTGVPFYLSHTIVKAEGEDHVTGVTIAQVDEKFQFIPGTEKHFDVDTICLAVGLSPMSQLLKMAGCRMEDNPKKGGQVPVCDSYGETSVPGIFAAGDVSGIEEASSAMIEGRIAGAAAACRLGFITKEELEEASSAYRASLSQLRQGMFAPENRGKLLEKTEEGVDISMNLLRKGYLLDEEVEKYPGVTRRKGIHPVIECSQNIPCNPCQDACAKGCIQVGKKITSLPVVDGEHPCIGCGMCVASCSGQAIFLLNEDYDETSATVTLPWEFLPAPEKGAKGTALGRNGEPVCEAEVLEVKTAKAFDQTRLLTMRIPKEYAMKARFFRAAESGVGA
;
A
#
# COMPACT_ATOMS: atom_id res chain seq x y z
N ALA A 1 -14.45 -8.50 3.34
CA ALA A 1 -14.69 -7.04 3.26
C ALA A 1 -14.67 -6.55 1.81
N GLN A 2 -13.58 -6.72 1.05
CA GLN A 2 -13.46 -6.20 -0.32
C GLN A 2 -14.59 -6.63 -1.25
N THR A 3 -15.00 -7.90 -1.26
CA THR A 3 -16.13 -8.38 -2.05
C THR A 3 -17.45 -7.66 -1.69
N MET A 4 -17.71 -7.45 -0.40
CA MET A 4 -18.89 -6.71 0.03
C MET A 4 -18.86 -5.25 -0.47
N MET A 5 -17.73 -4.56 -0.32
CA MET A 5 -17.61 -3.17 -0.72
C MET A 5 -17.56 -2.99 -2.25
N ASN A 6 -16.68 -3.73 -2.93
CA ASN A 6 -16.37 -3.47 -4.33
C ASN A 6 -17.38 -4.11 -5.28
N LEU A 7 -17.93 -5.27 -4.96
CA LEU A 7 -18.87 -5.98 -5.83
C LEU A 7 -20.34 -5.70 -5.46
N HIS A 8 -20.63 -5.60 -4.16
CA HIS A 8 -22.02 -5.47 -3.69
C HIS A 8 -22.37 -4.08 -3.16
N GLY A 9 -21.40 -3.14 -3.05
CA GLY A 9 -21.64 -1.80 -2.53
C GLY A 9 -22.11 -1.78 -1.05
N VAL A 10 -21.74 -2.80 -0.28
CA VAL A 10 -22.20 -2.97 1.11
C VAL A 10 -21.02 -2.75 2.06
N ARG A 11 -21.20 -1.92 3.06
CA ARG A 11 -20.24 -1.74 4.16
C ARG A 11 -20.26 -2.97 5.07
N PRO A 12 -19.11 -3.56 5.43
CA PRO A 12 -19.05 -4.74 6.31
C PRO A 12 -19.41 -4.42 7.77
N GLY A 13 -19.36 -3.16 8.18
CA GLY A 13 -19.68 -2.67 9.51
C GLY A 13 -19.56 -1.16 9.60
N LYS A 14 -19.70 -0.61 10.80
CA LYS A 14 -19.53 0.82 11.08
C LYS A 14 -18.18 1.11 11.75
N ARG A 15 -17.84 0.32 12.77
CA ARG A 15 -16.62 0.46 13.57
C ARG A 15 -15.88 -0.86 13.62
N ILE A 16 -14.68 -0.91 13.04
CA ILE A 16 -14.01 -2.13 12.65
C ILE A 16 -12.63 -2.20 13.32
N LEU A 17 -12.27 -3.37 13.86
CA LEU A 17 -10.89 -3.70 14.19
C LEU A 17 -10.29 -4.55 13.08
N MET A 18 -9.11 -4.16 12.59
CA MET A 18 -8.33 -4.93 11.61
C MET A 18 -7.23 -5.69 12.31
N LEU A 19 -7.18 -7.02 12.15
CA LEU A 19 -6.07 -7.87 12.58
C LEU A 19 -5.21 -8.25 11.37
N GLY A 20 -3.95 -7.84 11.39
CA GLY A 20 -2.94 -8.06 10.37
C GLY A 20 -2.51 -6.78 9.67
N SER A 21 -1.21 -6.49 9.71
CA SER A 21 -0.55 -5.30 9.14
C SER A 21 0.20 -5.58 7.83
N GLY A 22 -0.09 -6.70 7.17
CA GLY A 22 0.36 -6.99 5.80
C GLY A 22 -0.32 -6.07 4.77
N ASN A 23 0.10 -6.14 3.49
CA ASN A 23 -0.47 -5.30 2.43
C ASN A 23 -1.99 -5.38 2.37
N VAL A 24 -2.58 -6.58 2.51
CA VAL A 24 -4.04 -6.76 2.50
C VAL A 24 -4.71 -6.00 3.64
N GLY A 25 -4.22 -6.15 4.88
CA GLY A 25 -4.78 -5.45 6.04
C GLY A 25 -4.71 -3.92 5.90
N LEU A 26 -3.57 -3.40 5.44
CA LEU A 26 -3.36 -1.96 5.22
C LEU A 26 -4.27 -1.41 4.10
N VAL A 27 -4.33 -2.09 2.95
CA VAL A 27 -5.15 -1.65 1.80
C VAL A 27 -6.63 -1.73 2.14
N VAL A 28 -7.08 -2.82 2.78
CA VAL A 28 -8.49 -2.97 3.16
C VAL A 28 -8.88 -1.97 4.25
N SER A 29 -8.01 -1.68 5.23
CA SER A 29 -8.26 -0.62 6.22
C SER A 29 -8.50 0.73 5.55
N PHE A 30 -7.69 1.08 4.55
CA PHE A 30 -7.88 2.33 3.81
C PHE A 30 -9.19 2.33 3.01
N GLN A 31 -9.56 1.23 2.36
CA GLN A 31 -10.84 1.09 1.65
C GLN A 31 -12.06 1.20 2.59
N LEU A 32 -11.96 0.64 3.80
CA LEU A 32 -13.00 0.78 4.82
C LEU A 32 -13.21 2.25 5.20
N LEU A 33 -12.13 3.00 5.40
CA LEU A 33 -12.20 4.44 5.66
C LEU A 33 -12.84 5.21 4.49
N GLN A 34 -12.49 4.86 3.24
CA GLN A 34 -13.10 5.46 2.04
C GLN A 34 -14.60 5.19 1.94
N CYS A 35 -15.07 4.04 2.43
CA CYS A 35 -16.48 3.68 2.49
C CYS A 35 -17.21 4.32 3.69
N GLY A 36 -16.54 5.15 4.49
CA GLY A 36 -17.11 5.82 5.66
C GLY A 36 -17.26 4.89 6.88
N CYS A 37 -16.49 3.80 6.94
CA CYS A 37 -16.33 3.03 8.17
C CYS A 37 -15.25 3.69 9.04
N GLU A 38 -15.36 3.53 10.36
CA GLU A 38 -14.27 3.82 11.29
C GLU A 38 -13.39 2.57 11.42
N VAL A 39 -12.08 2.73 11.31
CA VAL A 39 -11.10 1.70 11.68
C VAL A 39 -10.57 2.05 13.08
N ALA A 40 -11.09 1.38 14.09
CA ALA A 40 -10.79 1.66 15.49
C ALA A 40 -9.31 1.37 15.84
N ALA A 41 -8.76 0.33 15.24
CA ALA A 41 -7.34 -0.02 15.37
C ALA A 41 -6.91 -0.98 14.26
N LEU A 42 -5.61 -0.95 13.94
CA LEU A 42 -4.92 -1.98 13.20
C LEU A 42 -3.97 -2.71 14.15
N VAL A 43 -4.15 -4.01 14.28
CA VAL A 43 -3.48 -4.87 15.28
C VAL A 43 -2.65 -5.92 14.57
N ASP A 44 -1.45 -6.20 15.07
CA ASP A 44 -0.62 -7.29 14.55
C ASP A 44 0.22 -7.91 15.68
N ALA A 45 0.30 -9.23 15.68
CA ALA A 45 1.14 -9.96 16.62
C ALA A 45 2.64 -9.78 16.34
N ALA A 46 3.02 -9.41 15.13
CA ALA A 46 4.39 -9.09 14.78
C ALA A 46 4.84 -7.77 15.43
N PRO A 47 6.15 -7.61 15.77
CA PRO A 47 6.68 -6.40 16.38
C PRO A 47 6.89 -5.25 15.39
N ARG A 48 6.54 -5.47 14.12
CA ARG A 48 6.66 -4.50 13.03
C ARG A 48 5.60 -4.72 11.97
N ILE A 49 5.29 -3.67 11.23
CA ILE A 49 4.36 -3.69 10.10
C ILE A 49 4.95 -4.58 8.99
N GLY A 50 4.13 -5.51 8.50
CA GLY A 50 4.52 -6.49 7.49
C GLY A 50 4.33 -6.04 6.04
N GLY A 51 3.51 -5.01 5.82
CA GLY A 51 3.23 -4.49 4.48
C GLY A 51 4.12 -3.31 4.08
N TYR A 52 3.86 -2.75 2.89
CA TYR A 52 4.59 -1.59 2.38
C TYR A 52 4.36 -0.36 3.26
N GLY A 53 5.44 0.34 3.59
CA GLY A 53 5.40 1.55 4.41
C GLY A 53 4.54 2.66 3.81
N VAL A 54 4.45 2.78 2.50
CA VAL A 54 3.55 3.74 1.83
C VAL A 54 2.07 3.43 2.11
N HIS A 55 1.70 2.15 2.22
CA HIS A 55 0.34 1.77 2.61
C HIS A 55 0.09 2.00 4.11
N ALA A 56 1.09 1.74 4.96
CA ALA A 56 1.00 2.08 6.37
C ALA A 56 0.86 3.60 6.56
N ALA A 57 1.67 4.40 5.87
CA ALA A 57 1.66 5.86 5.97
C ALA A 57 0.31 6.47 5.54
N LYS A 58 -0.33 5.95 4.49
CA LYS A 58 -1.65 6.46 4.10
C LYS A 58 -2.76 6.12 5.11
N VAL A 59 -2.63 5.02 5.86
CA VAL A 59 -3.53 4.70 6.97
C VAL A 59 -3.20 5.55 8.21
N ALA A 60 -1.92 5.66 8.57
CA ALA A 60 -1.49 6.41 9.76
C ALA A 60 -1.92 7.88 9.72
N ARG A 61 -1.79 8.56 8.57
CA ARG A 61 -2.17 9.99 8.45
C ARG A 61 -3.67 10.26 8.57
N THR A 62 -4.53 9.23 8.51
CA THR A 62 -5.96 9.35 8.83
C THR A 62 -6.25 9.31 10.33
N GLY A 63 -5.25 8.98 11.16
CA GLY A 63 -5.35 8.88 12.61
C GLY A 63 -5.63 7.48 13.15
N VAL A 64 -5.61 6.44 12.30
CA VAL A 64 -5.79 5.05 12.75
C VAL A 64 -4.58 4.59 13.57
N PRO A 65 -4.76 4.15 14.83
CA PRO A 65 -3.68 3.67 15.65
C PRO A 65 -3.23 2.26 15.27
N PHE A 66 -1.92 2.00 15.39
CA PHE A 66 -1.30 0.70 15.19
C PHE A 66 -0.91 0.09 16.54
N TYR A 67 -1.35 -1.15 16.79
CA TYR A 67 -0.99 -1.96 17.95
C TYR A 67 -0.19 -3.17 17.49
N LEU A 68 1.13 -3.05 17.46
CA LEU A 68 2.05 -4.14 17.11
C LEU A 68 2.43 -4.95 18.38
N SER A 69 2.89 -6.19 18.19
CA SER A 69 3.04 -7.17 19.25
C SER A 69 1.75 -7.36 20.07
N HIS A 70 0.59 -7.23 19.42
CA HIS A 70 -0.73 -7.44 20.05
C HIS A 70 -1.57 -8.40 19.19
N THR A 71 -2.43 -9.15 19.83
CA THR A 71 -3.44 -9.96 19.13
C THR A 71 -4.74 -10.01 19.93
N ILE A 72 -5.76 -10.60 19.32
CA ILE A 72 -7.09 -10.72 19.92
C ILE A 72 -7.06 -11.77 21.04
N VAL A 73 -7.49 -11.38 22.22
CA VAL A 73 -7.74 -12.29 23.36
C VAL A 73 -9.14 -12.85 23.28
N LYS A 74 -10.13 -11.98 22.99
CA LYS A 74 -11.55 -12.34 23.03
C LYS A 74 -12.34 -11.41 22.10
N ALA A 75 -13.26 -11.99 21.35
CA ALA A 75 -14.36 -11.27 20.72
C ALA A 75 -15.61 -11.40 21.59
N GLU A 76 -16.42 -10.36 21.66
CA GLU A 76 -17.59 -10.25 22.51
C GLU A 76 -18.86 -10.08 21.70
N GLY A 77 -19.98 -10.56 22.25
CA GLY A 77 -21.31 -10.57 21.62
C GLY A 77 -21.89 -11.99 21.55
N GLU A 78 -23.19 -12.10 21.41
CA GLU A 78 -23.90 -13.37 21.26
C GLU A 78 -24.24 -13.61 19.79
N ASP A 79 -25.17 -12.83 19.22
CA ASP A 79 -25.60 -12.96 17.82
C ASP A 79 -24.70 -12.19 16.85
N HIS A 80 -24.01 -11.16 17.31
CA HIS A 80 -23.12 -10.31 16.52
C HIS A 80 -21.99 -9.75 17.41
N VAL A 81 -20.90 -9.31 16.77
CA VAL A 81 -19.78 -8.69 17.48
C VAL A 81 -20.22 -7.36 18.08
N THR A 82 -19.95 -7.16 19.37
CA THR A 82 -20.19 -5.90 20.10
C THR A 82 -18.93 -5.29 20.64
N GLY A 83 -17.84 -6.09 20.73
CA GLY A 83 -16.55 -5.63 21.21
C GLY A 83 -15.45 -6.64 20.96
N VAL A 84 -14.23 -6.20 21.21
CA VAL A 84 -13.03 -7.03 21.13
C VAL A 84 -11.99 -6.58 22.15
N THR A 85 -11.38 -7.53 22.82
CA THR A 85 -10.25 -7.28 23.70
C THR A 85 -8.97 -7.78 23.02
N ILE A 86 -7.97 -6.94 22.94
CA ILE A 86 -6.60 -7.29 22.51
C ILE A 86 -5.64 -7.25 23.68
N ALA A 87 -4.51 -7.95 23.60
CA ALA A 87 -3.42 -7.83 24.54
C ALA A 87 -2.08 -7.97 23.83
N GLN A 88 -1.04 -7.45 24.50
CA GLN A 88 0.34 -7.61 24.04
C GLN A 88 0.76 -9.06 24.14
N VAL A 89 1.59 -9.50 23.18
CA VAL A 89 2.24 -10.82 23.20
C VAL A 89 3.75 -10.68 23.21
N ASP A 90 4.40 -11.65 23.84
CA ASP A 90 5.85 -11.80 23.83
C ASP A 90 6.35 -12.48 22.54
N GLU A 91 7.66 -12.73 22.45
CA GLU A 91 8.31 -13.40 21.31
C GLU A 91 7.84 -14.85 21.08
N LYS A 92 7.21 -15.47 22.09
CA LYS A 92 6.62 -16.82 22.03
C LYS A 92 5.11 -16.78 21.80
N PHE A 93 4.55 -15.60 21.46
CA PHE A 93 3.11 -15.37 21.30
C PHE A 93 2.29 -15.65 22.57
N GLN A 94 2.90 -15.55 23.78
CA GLN A 94 2.17 -15.65 25.02
C GLN A 94 1.66 -14.26 25.43
N PHE A 95 0.42 -14.18 25.92
CA PHE A 95 -0.16 -12.94 26.39
C PHE A 95 0.59 -12.38 27.59
N ILE A 96 0.83 -11.08 27.58
CA ILE A 96 1.41 -10.33 28.71
C ILE A 96 0.26 -9.79 29.55
N PRO A 97 0.07 -10.29 30.79
CA PRO A 97 -1.03 -9.85 31.66
C PRO A 97 -0.96 -8.35 31.98
N GLY A 98 -2.12 -7.69 32.05
CA GLY A 98 -2.23 -6.27 32.37
C GLY A 98 -2.03 -5.34 31.16
N THR A 99 -1.93 -5.89 29.96
CA THR A 99 -1.80 -5.12 28.70
C THR A 99 -3.09 -5.12 27.89
N GLU A 100 -4.18 -5.66 28.44
CA GLU A 100 -5.46 -5.78 27.80
C GLU A 100 -6.05 -4.41 27.46
N LYS A 101 -6.60 -4.30 26.24
CA LYS A 101 -7.31 -3.11 25.74
C LYS A 101 -8.60 -3.53 25.08
N HIS A 102 -9.68 -2.90 25.51
CA HIS A 102 -11.00 -3.14 24.96
C HIS A 102 -11.35 -2.11 23.88
N PHE A 103 -12.03 -2.56 22.84
CA PHE A 103 -12.60 -1.72 21.77
C PHE A 103 -14.06 -2.12 21.53
N ASP A 104 -14.96 -1.13 21.61
CA ASP A 104 -16.32 -1.30 21.10
C ASP A 104 -16.27 -1.32 19.59
N VAL A 105 -16.57 -2.44 18.97
CA VAL A 105 -16.58 -2.63 17.50
C VAL A 105 -17.72 -3.55 17.11
N ASP A 106 -18.28 -3.34 15.94
CA ASP A 106 -19.33 -4.20 15.38
C ASP A 106 -18.77 -5.22 14.37
N THR A 107 -17.48 -5.10 14.02
CA THR A 107 -16.85 -5.97 13.02
C THR A 107 -15.38 -6.17 13.32
N ILE A 108 -14.90 -7.40 13.12
CA ILE A 108 -13.50 -7.77 13.15
C ILE A 108 -13.11 -8.27 11.76
N CYS A 109 -12.12 -7.62 11.14
CA CYS A 109 -11.53 -8.06 9.88
C CYS A 109 -10.20 -8.76 10.12
N LEU A 110 -10.01 -9.93 9.51
CA LEU A 110 -8.80 -10.74 9.64
C LEU A 110 -8.01 -10.70 8.33
N ALA A 111 -6.73 -10.30 8.40
CA ALA A 111 -5.78 -10.26 7.28
C ALA A 111 -4.45 -10.92 7.70
N VAL A 112 -4.55 -12.14 8.26
CA VAL A 112 -3.45 -12.85 8.94
C VAL A 112 -2.75 -13.89 8.06
N GLY A 113 -2.82 -13.73 6.77
CA GLY A 113 -2.14 -14.56 5.77
C GLY A 113 -3.07 -15.06 4.67
N LEU A 114 -2.44 -15.51 3.59
CA LEU A 114 -3.07 -16.13 2.44
C LEU A 114 -2.49 -17.51 2.25
N SER A 115 -3.29 -18.45 1.76
CA SER A 115 -2.87 -19.79 1.39
C SER A 115 -3.23 -20.06 -0.06
N PRO A 116 -2.36 -20.76 -0.83
CA PRO A 116 -2.65 -21.16 -2.21
C PRO A 116 -3.91 -22.03 -2.28
N MET A 117 -4.84 -21.68 -3.16
CA MET A 117 -6.05 -22.50 -3.42
C MET A 117 -5.71 -23.62 -4.40
N SER A 118 -4.90 -24.59 -3.97
CA SER A 118 -4.32 -25.62 -4.81
C SER A 118 -5.11 -26.94 -4.84
N GLN A 119 -6.34 -26.96 -4.29
CA GLN A 119 -7.16 -28.18 -4.15
C GLN A 119 -7.47 -28.84 -5.48
N LEU A 120 -7.79 -28.08 -6.53
CA LEU A 120 -8.07 -28.62 -7.86
C LEU A 120 -6.87 -29.32 -8.46
N LEU A 121 -5.66 -28.78 -8.27
CA LEU A 121 -4.42 -29.39 -8.76
C LEU A 121 -4.13 -30.69 -8.02
N LYS A 122 -4.39 -30.73 -6.70
CA LYS A 122 -4.27 -31.96 -5.92
C LYS A 122 -5.27 -33.01 -6.39
N MET A 123 -6.52 -32.65 -6.65
CA MET A 123 -7.55 -33.53 -7.18
C MET A 123 -7.21 -34.05 -8.59
N ALA A 124 -6.54 -33.24 -9.41
CA ALA A 124 -6.05 -33.62 -10.73
C ALA A 124 -4.81 -34.53 -10.69
N GLY A 125 -4.32 -34.87 -9.49
CA GLY A 125 -3.17 -35.75 -9.31
C GLY A 125 -1.80 -35.09 -9.51
N CYS A 126 -1.75 -33.76 -9.50
CA CYS A 126 -0.49 -33.03 -9.57
C CYS A 126 0.36 -33.29 -8.32
N ARG A 127 1.67 -33.44 -8.51
CA ARG A 127 2.62 -33.53 -7.40
C ARG A 127 2.65 -32.17 -6.65
N MET A 128 2.47 -32.25 -5.34
CA MET A 128 2.44 -31.07 -4.46
C MET A 128 3.69 -31.06 -3.57
N GLU A 129 4.13 -29.86 -3.19
CA GLU A 129 5.15 -29.63 -2.16
C GLU A 129 4.61 -28.68 -1.09
N ASP A 130 5.09 -28.84 0.14
CA ASP A 130 4.83 -27.88 1.21
C ASP A 130 5.95 -26.84 1.23
N ASN A 131 5.60 -25.59 0.94
CA ASN A 131 6.57 -24.51 0.84
C ASN A 131 6.08 -23.27 1.63
N PRO A 132 6.53 -23.13 2.90
CA PRO A 132 6.12 -22.00 3.75
C PRO A 132 6.40 -20.62 3.13
N LYS A 133 7.46 -20.47 2.33
CA LYS A 133 7.78 -19.21 1.65
C LYS A 133 6.76 -18.86 0.56
N LYS A 134 6.07 -19.85 0.02
CA LYS A 134 5.00 -19.70 -0.98
C LYS A 134 3.59 -19.67 -0.36
N GLY A 135 3.50 -19.74 0.97
CA GLY A 135 2.23 -19.69 1.71
C GLY A 135 1.59 -21.03 2.00
N GLY A 136 2.28 -22.16 1.76
CA GLY A 136 1.83 -23.52 2.08
C GLY A 136 1.96 -24.50 0.92
N GLN A 137 0.95 -25.34 0.69
CA GLN A 137 0.97 -26.37 -0.36
C GLN A 137 0.81 -25.78 -1.76
N VAL A 138 1.82 -26.00 -2.61
CA VAL A 138 1.86 -25.55 -4.01
C VAL A 138 2.17 -26.70 -4.94
N PRO A 139 1.77 -26.64 -6.24
CA PRO A 139 2.16 -27.64 -7.22
C PRO A 139 3.64 -27.52 -7.55
N VAL A 140 4.27 -28.67 -7.83
CA VAL A 140 5.60 -28.70 -8.44
C VAL A 140 5.45 -28.45 -9.94
N CYS A 141 5.97 -27.31 -10.41
CA CYS A 141 5.90 -26.87 -11.80
C CYS A 141 7.31 -26.74 -12.40
N ASP A 142 7.38 -26.85 -13.72
CA ASP A 142 8.56 -26.47 -14.48
C ASP A 142 8.70 -24.93 -14.63
N SER A 143 9.68 -24.49 -15.41
CA SER A 143 9.95 -23.07 -15.66
C SER A 143 8.87 -22.34 -16.48
N TYR A 144 7.92 -23.08 -17.04
CA TYR A 144 6.79 -22.58 -17.83
C TYR A 144 5.45 -22.67 -17.08
N GLY A 145 5.46 -23.18 -15.84
CA GLY A 145 4.26 -23.37 -15.04
C GLY A 145 3.53 -24.69 -15.34
N GLU A 146 4.08 -25.60 -16.17
CA GLU A 146 3.49 -26.93 -16.38
C GLU A 146 3.72 -27.78 -15.15
N THR A 147 2.65 -28.39 -14.64
CA THR A 147 2.68 -29.28 -13.46
C THR A 147 3.23 -30.67 -13.79
N SER A 148 3.31 -31.54 -12.80
CA SER A 148 3.66 -32.94 -13.01
C SER A 148 2.66 -33.72 -13.85
N VAL A 149 1.46 -33.17 -14.08
CA VAL A 149 0.44 -33.76 -14.98
C VAL A 149 0.48 -32.99 -16.30
N PRO A 150 0.87 -33.66 -17.40
CA PRO A 150 1.01 -33.00 -18.69
C PRO A 150 -0.26 -32.28 -19.15
N GLY A 151 -0.12 -31.02 -19.61
CA GLY A 151 -1.22 -30.20 -20.08
C GLY A 151 -1.95 -29.44 -18.98
N ILE A 152 -1.56 -29.59 -17.71
CA ILE A 152 -2.07 -28.75 -16.59
C ILE A 152 -1.01 -27.76 -16.22
N PHE A 153 -1.37 -26.47 -16.31
CA PHE A 153 -0.51 -25.35 -15.98
C PHE A 153 -1.04 -24.64 -14.72
N ALA A 154 -0.13 -24.08 -13.92
CA ALA A 154 -0.44 -23.29 -12.75
C ALA A 154 0.37 -21.98 -12.76
N ALA A 155 -0.30 -20.87 -12.47
CA ALA A 155 0.29 -19.53 -12.43
C ALA A 155 -0.40 -18.65 -11.39
N GLY A 156 0.32 -17.71 -10.81
CA GLY A 156 -0.16 -16.81 -9.78
C GLY A 156 -0.26 -17.48 -8.41
N ASP A 157 -1.14 -16.98 -7.54
CA ASP A 157 -1.24 -17.38 -6.14
C ASP A 157 -1.38 -18.89 -5.89
N VAL A 158 -1.92 -19.64 -6.85
CA VAL A 158 -2.01 -21.10 -6.77
C VAL A 158 -0.65 -21.79 -6.78
N SER A 159 0.36 -21.16 -7.40
CA SER A 159 1.75 -21.63 -7.47
C SER A 159 2.66 -20.98 -6.42
N GLY A 160 2.14 -20.02 -5.67
CA GLY A 160 2.78 -19.32 -4.57
C GLY A 160 2.26 -17.88 -4.42
N ILE A 161 1.94 -17.49 -3.19
CA ILE A 161 1.39 -16.15 -2.91
C ILE A 161 2.44 -15.07 -3.20
N GLU A 162 2.18 -14.23 -4.19
CA GLU A 162 3.00 -13.08 -4.56
C GLU A 162 2.11 -11.88 -4.93
N GLU A 163 2.69 -10.88 -5.60
CA GLU A 163 1.98 -9.69 -6.09
C GLU A 163 1.23 -9.99 -7.40
N ALA A 164 0.17 -9.24 -7.66
CA ALA A 164 -0.64 -9.40 -8.87
C ALA A 164 0.18 -9.26 -10.17
N SER A 165 1.21 -8.40 -10.18
CA SER A 165 2.11 -8.23 -11.33
C SER A 165 2.88 -9.50 -11.65
N SER A 166 3.37 -10.22 -10.62
CA SER A 166 4.04 -11.52 -10.79
C SER A 166 3.06 -12.56 -11.35
N ALA A 167 1.85 -12.62 -10.81
CA ALA A 167 0.80 -13.52 -11.27
C ALA A 167 0.43 -13.30 -12.75
N MET A 168 0.33 -12.04 -13.18
CA MET A 168 0.08 -11.70 -14.59
C MET A 168 1.18 -12.19 -15.52
N ILE A 169 2.44 -12.04 -15.11
CA ILE A 169 3.58 -12.46 -15.93
C ILE A 169 3.68 -13.99 -15.99
N GLU A 170 3.49 -14.66 -14.86
CA GLU A 170 3.42 -16.13 -14.82
C GLU A 170 2.30 -16.67 -15.71
N GLY A 171 1.13 -16.03 -15.68
CA GLY A 171 0.01 -16.38 -16.56
C GLY A 171 0.34 -16.24 -18.05
N ARG A 172 1.11 -15.21 -18.44
CA ARG A 172 1.58 -15.04 -19.83
C ARG A 172 2.56 -16.14 -20.24
N ILE A 173 3.49 -16.51 -19.36
CA ILE A 173 4.44 -17.59 -19.60
C ILE A 173 3.68 -18.92 -19.75
N ALA A 174 2.79 -19.25 -18.84
CA ALA A 174 1.99 -20.46 -18.85
C ALA A 174 1.07 -20.53 -20.08
N GLY A 175 0.45 -19.40 -20.46
CA GLY A 175 -0.38 -19.31 -21.66
C GLY A 175 0.40 -19.54 -22.95
N ALA A 176 1.60 -18.96 -23.08
CA ALA A 176 2.48 -19.22 -24.24
C ALA A 176 2.94 -20.68 -24.29
N ALA A 177 3.27 -21.28 -23.15
CA ALA A 177 3.64 -22.69 -23.07
C ALA A 177 2.48 -23.63 -23.46
N ALA A 178 1.27 -23.32 -23.03
CA ALA A 178 0.07 -24.05 -23.44
C ALA A 178 -0.18 -23.94 -24.96
N ALA A 179 0.00 -22.74 -25.53
CA ALA A 179 -0.12 -22.52 -26.98
C ALA A 179 0.94 -23.33 -27.78
N CYS A 180 2.18 -23.39 -27.30
CA CYS A 180 3.24 -24.20 -27.88
C CYS A 180 2.91 -25.69 -27.80
N ARG A 181 2.41 -26.16 -26.66
CA ARG A 181 1.99 -27.55 -26.48
C ARG A 181 0.89 -27.96 -27.45
N LEU A 182 -0.02 -27.03 -27.80
CA LEU A 182 -1.12 -27.24 -28.74
C LEU A 182 -0.70 -27.05 -30.21
N GLY A 183 0.56 -26.66 -30.46
CA GLY A 183 1.09 -26.45 -31.81
C GLY A 183 0.70 -25.13 -32.47
N PHE A 184 0.21 -24.13 -31.70
CA PHE A 184 -0.10 -22.81 -32.22
C PHE A 184 1.14 -21.94 -32.40
N ILE A 185 2.19 -22.18 -31.61
CA ILE A 185 3.49 -21.53 -31.72
C ILE A 185 4.61 -22.54 -31.64
N THR A 186 5.77 -22.21 -32.18
CA THR A 186 6.97 -23.06 -32.13
C THR A 186 7.67 -22.95 -30.75
N LYS A 187 8.63 -23.84 -30.49
CA LYS A 187 9.45 -23.74 -29.27
C LYS A 187 10.34 -22.50 -29.26
N GLU A 188 10.81 -22.08 -30.41
CA GLU A 188 11.62 -20.88 -30.60
C GLU A 188 10.81 -19.64 -30.26
N GLU A 189 9.57 -19.53 -30.74
CA GLU A 189 8.64 -18.43 -30.42
C GLU A 189 8.27 -18.43 -28.92
N LEU A 190 8.08 -19.60 -28.30
CA LEU A 190 7.87 -19.72 -26.86
C LEU A 190 9.06 -19.18 -26.07
N GLU A 191 10.28 -19.57 -26.46
CA GLU A 191 11.49 -19.13 -25.73
C GLU A 191 11.72 -17.62 -25.86
N GLU A 192 11.50 -17.07 -27.05
CA GLU A 192 11.58 -15.63 -27.31
C GLU A 192 10.58 -14.86 -26.43
N ALA A 193 9.29 -15.24 -26.47
CA ALA A 193 8.25 -14.61 -25.67
C ALA A 193 8.52 -14.75 -24.16
N SER A 194 8.93 -15.94 -23.72
CA SER A 194 9.14 -16.23 -22.30
C SER A 194 10.40 -15.56 -21.75
N SER A 195 11.42 -15.30 -22.56
CA SER A 195 12.67 -14.66 -22.14
C SER A 195 12.41 -13.24 -21.58
N ALA A 196 11.65 -12.41 -22.29
CA ALA A 196 11.30 -11.05 -21.83
C ALA A 196 10.44 -11.10 -20.56
N TYR A 197 9.49 -12.03 -20.48
CA TYR A 197 8.65 -12.21 -19.30
C TYR A 197 9.44 -12.68 -18.09
N ARG A 198 10.37 -13.63 -18.24
CA ARG A 198 11.26 -14.07 -17.16
C ARG A 198 12.17 -12.95 -16.67
N ALA A 199 12.69 -12.11 -17.56
CA ALA A 199 13.48 -10.94 -17.20
C ALA A 199 12.64 -9.95 -16.34
N SER A 200 11.42 -9.67 -16.75
CA SER A 200 10.49 -8.81 -15.98
C SER A 200 10.15 -9.41 -14.61
N LEU A 201 9.85 -10.72 -14.56
CA LEU A 201 9.55 -11.42 -13.31
C LEU A 201 10.75 -11.39 -12.35
N SER A 202 11.97 -11.56 -12.88
CA SER A 202 13.20 -11.46 -12.10
C SER A 202 13.38 -10.07 -11.49
N GLN A 203 13.02 -9.00 -12.22
CA GLN A 203 13.06 -7.63 -11.69
C GLN A 203 12.03 -7.41 -10.58
N LEU A 204 10.79 -7.88 -10.76
CA LEU A 204 9.73 -7.78 -9.74
C LEU A 204 10.10 -8.53 -8.45
N ARG A 205 10.85 -9.62 -8.55
CA ARG A 205 11.30 -10.44 -7.42
C ARG A 205 12.63 -9.95 -6.82
N GLN A 206 12.89 -8.64 -6.86
CA GLN A 206 14.06 -7.98 -6.24
C GLN A 206 13.65 -7.06 -5.09
N GLY A 207 14.64 -6.49 -4.42
CA GLY A 207 14.45 -5.53 -3.35
C GLY A 207 14.07 -6.17 -2.01
N MET A 208 13.65 -5.32 -1.09
CA MET A 208 13.39 -5.71 0.29
C MET A 208 12.16 -6.62 0.46
N PHE A 209 11.24 -6.61 -0.50
CA PHE A 209 10.02 -7.42 -0.50
C PHE A 209 10.13 -8.69 -1.35
N ALA A 210 11.32 -8.99 -1.89
CA ALA A 210 11.58 -10.21 -2.62
C ALA A 210 11.18 -11.45 -1.78
N PRO A 211 10.68 -12.54 -2.40
CA PRO A 211 10.28 -13.75 -1.67
C PRO A 211 11.36 -14.28 -0.72
N GLU A 212 12.62 -14.20 -1.12
CA GLU A 212 13.79 -14.63 -0.33
C GLU A 212 14.09 -13.71 0.86
N ASN A 213 13.58 -12.47 0.86
CA ASN A 213 13.74 -11.50 1.94
C ASN A 213 12.56 -11.48 2.91
N ARG A 214 11.52 -12.28 2.67
CA ARG A 214 10.36 -12.37 3.57
C ARG A 214 10.78 -12.71 4.99
N GLY A 215 10.30 -11.92 5.94
CA GLY A 215 10.62 -12.06 7.36
C GLY A 215 11.98 -11.49 7.79
N LYS A 216 12.87 -11.11 6.85
CA LYS A 216 14.13 -10.47 7.20
C LYS A 216 13.92 -8.99 7.55
N LEU A 217 14.68 -8.48 8.50
CA LEU A 217 14.79 -7.04 8.74
C LEU A 217 16.00 -6.55 7.94
N LEU A 218 15.74 -5.72 6.94
CA LEU A 218 16.80 -4.99 6.25
C LEU A 218 16.98 -3.64 6.96
N GLU A 219 18.22 -3.24 7.17
CA GLU A 219 18.55 -2.01 7.88
C GLU A 219 18.65 -0.80 6.94
N LYS A 220 18.96 -1.07 5.66
CA LYS A 220 19.17 -0.03 4.65
C LYS A 220 18.43 -0.32 3.35
N THR A 221 18.09 0.74 2.64
CA THR A 221 17.63 0.67 1.26
C THR A 221 18.80 0.32 0.32
N GLU A 222 18.49 0.02 -0.94
CA GLU A 222 19.52 -0.23 -1.97
C GLU A 222 20.42 1.00 -2.21
N GLU A 223 19.90 2.20 -1.95
CA GLU A 223 20.63 3.48 -2.04
C GLU A 223 21.43 3.80 -0.77
N GLY A 224 21.42 2.92 0.23
CA GLY A 224 22.18 3.08 1.47
C GLY A 224 21.49 3.95 2.54
N VAL A 225 20.24 4.37 2.32
CA VAL A 225 19.46 5.11 3.31
C VAL A 225 18.97 4.17 4.41
N ASP A 226 19.12 4.56 5.67
CA ASP A 226 18.64 3.78 6.80
C ASP A 226 17.11 3.68 6.78
N ILE A 227 16.59 2.45 6.93
CA ILE A 227 15.15 2.21 6.98
C ILE A 227 14.60 2.70 8.32
N SER A 228 13.60 3.56 8.26
CA SER A 228 12.98 4.13 9.46
C SER A 228 12.31 3.05 10.31
N MET A 229 12.76 2.92 11.56
CA MET A 229 12.10 2.08 12.56
C MET A 229 10.74 2.67 12.97
N ASN A 230 10.55 3.99 12.87
CA ASN A 230 9.24 4.61 13.11
C ASN A 230 8.23 4.20 12.05
N LEU A 231 8.63 4.19 10.76
CA LEU A 231 7.80 3.68 9.68
C LEU A 231 7.39 2.21 9.93
N LEU A 232 8.33 1.37 10.35
CA LEU A 232 8.07 -0.05 10.59
C LEU A 232 7.25 -0.31 11.86
N ARG A 233 7.25 0.59 12.85
CA ARG A 233 6.56 0.40 14.13
C ARG A 233 5.33 1.27 14.32
N LYS A 234 5.29 2.45 13.70
CA LYS A 234 4.21 3.42 13.87
C LYS A 234 3.44 3.68 12.58
N GLY A 235 3.95 3.19 11.43
CA GLY A 235 3.34 3.37 10.13
C GLY A 235 3.68 4.69 9.43
N TYR A 236 4.53 5.54 10.00
CA TYR A 236 4.88 6.84 9.41
C TYR A 236 6.33 7.23 9.69
N LEU A 237 6.86 8.10 8.83
CA LEU A 237 8.16 8.74 9.02
C LEU A 237 8.02 9.93 9.98
N LEU A 238 9.01 10.14 10.84
CA LEU A 238 9.12 11.40 11.58
C LEU A 238 9.58 12.53 10.64
N ASP A 239 9.24 13.78 10.98
CA ASP A 239 9.56 14.94 10.15
C ASP A 239 11.08 15.06 9.87
N GLU A 240 11.93 14.75 10.85
CA GLU A 240 13.38 14.76 10.74
C GLU A 240 13.97 13.59 9.91
N GLU A 241 13.18 12.56 9.66
CA GLU A 241 13.61 11.41 8.85
C GLU A 241 13.34 11.61 7.36
N VAL A 242 12.38 12.46 7.01
CA VAL A 242 11.85 12.56 5.65
C VAL A 242 12.90 13.06 4.67
N GLU A 243 13.71 14.03 5.06
CA GLU A 243 14.72 14.66 4.19
C GLU A 243 15.89 13.73 3.82
N LYS A 244 16.00 12.55 4.45
CA LYS A 244 17.00 11.53 4.10
C LYS A 244 16.71 10.82 2.78
N TYR A 245 15.46 10.88 2.31
CA TYR A 245 15.04 10.15 1.11
C TYR A 245 15.19 11.00 -0.15
N PRO A 246 15.69 10.42 -1.26
CA PRO A 246 16.07 11.18 -2.46
C PRO A 246 14.90 11.84 -3.19
N GLY A 247 13.68 11.35 -2.98
CA GLY A 247 12.45 11.93 -3.54
C GLY A 247 11.94 13.16 -2.78
N VAL A 248 12.55 13.48 -1.62
CA VAL A 248 12.16 14.61 -0.79
C VAL A 248 13.13 15.76 -1.03
N THR A 249 12.67 16.75 -1.78
CA THR A 249 13.46 17.94 -2.11
C THR A 249 12.66 19.21 -1.85
N ARG A 250 13.33 20.31 -1.50
CA ARG A 250 12.75 21.66 -1.45
C ARG A 250 13.20 22.45 -2.67
N ARG A 251 12.25 23.03 -3.39
CA ARG A 251 12.49 23.80 -4.61
C ARG A 251 11.61 25.03 -4.66
N LYS A 252 12.02 26.04 -5.43
CA LYS A 252 11.19 27.19 -5.74
C LYS A 252 9.98 26.78 -6.61
N GLY A 253 8.85 27.40 -6.34
CA GLY A 253 7.59 27.14 -7.04
C GLY A 253 7.01 25.76 -6.72
N ILE A 254 6.10 25.33 -7.57
CA ILE A 254 5.43 24.05 -7.38
C ILE A 254 6.35 22.87 -7.73
N HIS A 255 6.47 21.90 -6.83
CA HIS A 255 7.32 20.73 -7.02
C HIS A 255 6.77 19.49 -6.29
N PRO A 256 7.11 18.26 -6.74
CA PRO A 256 6.73 17.06 -6.03
C PRO A 256 7.66 16.81 -4.83
N VAL A 257 7.06 16.35 -3.74
CA VAL A 257 7.74 15.74 -2.58
C VAL A 257 7.31 14.30 -2.51
N ILE A 258 8.26 13.36 -2.61
CA ILE A 258 7.99 11.93 -2.74
C ILE A 258 8.48 11.21 -1.49
N GLU A 259 7.54 10.76 -0.66
CA GLU A 259 7.81 10.04 0.60
C GLU A 259 7.79 8.52 0.41
N CYS A 260 8.25 8.05 -0.75
CA CYS A 260 8.48 6.64 -1.04
C CYS A 260 9.85 6.25 -0.46
N SER A 261 9.85 5.52 0.64
CA SER A 261 11.04 5.29 1.49
C SER A 261 11.52 3.84 1.53
N GLN A 262 10.97 3.00 0.66
CA GLN A 262 11.32 1.58 0.57
C GLN A 262 11.48 1.16 -0.89
N ASN A 263 12.37 0.19 -1.13
CA ASN A 263 12.62 -0.37 -2.46
C ASN A 263 11.45 -1.30 -2.88
N ILE A 264 10.39 -0.69 -3.39
CA ILE A 264 9.19 -1.37 -3.91
C ILE A 264 9.32 -1.49 -5.42
N PRO A 265 9.04 -2.65 -6.05
CA PRO A 265 9.08 -2.81 -7.51
C PRO A 265 7.90 -2.07 -8.16
N CYS A 266 8.03 -0.74 -8.32
CA CYS A 266 6.95 0.16 -8.70
C CYS A 266 7.49 1.44 -9.35
N ASN A 267 6.92 1.86 -10.51
CA ASN A 267 7.35 3.05 -11.24
C ASN A 267 6.25 3.92 -11.85
N PRO A 268 4.93 3.79 -11.54
CA PRO A 268 3.90 4.61 -12.19
C PRO A 268 4.13 6.12 -12.09
N CYS A 269 4.81 6.61 -11.05
CA CYS A 269 5.12 8.02 -10.88
C CYS A 269 6.08 8.56 -11.95
N GLN A 270 7.04 7.76 -12.41
CA GLN A 270 7.93 8.09 -13.52
C GLN A 270 7.14 8.10 -14.83
N ASP A 271 6.38 7.04 -15.10
CA ASP A 271 5.63 6.87 -16.36
C ASP A 271 4.55 7.95 -16.53
N ALA A 272 3.94 8.39 -15.43
CA ALA A 272 2.95 9.47 -15.43
C ALA A 272 3.56 10.87 -15.62
N CYS A 273 4.87 11.04 -15.42
CA CYS A 273 5.52 12.34 -15.50
C CYS A 273 5.97 12.67 -16.93
N ALA A 274 5.07 13.21 -17.74
CA ALA A 274 5.36 13.58 -19.15
C ALA A 274 6.52 14.59 -19.31
N LYS A 275 6.93 15.28 -18.22
CA LYS A 275 8.09 16.20 -18.22
C LYS A 275 9.39 15.56 -17.77
N GLY A 276 9.39 14.28 -17.39
CA GLY A 276 10.60 13.60 -16.90
C GLY A 276 11.11 14.09 -15.54
N CYS A 277 10.30 14.87 -14.80
CA CYS A 277 10.68 15.44 -13.51
C CYS A 277 10.91 14.37 -12.42
N ILE A 278 10.34 13.17 -12.59
CA ILE A 278 10.49 12.06 -11.65
C ILE A 278 11.20 10.92 -12.35
N GLN A 279 12.26 10.43 -11.74
CA GLN A 279 13.07 9.32 -12.24
C GLN A 279 13.08 8.20 -11.19
N VAL A 280 12.78 6.97 -11.59
CA VAL A 280 13.11 5.75 -10.85
C VAL A 280 14.39 5.21 -11.47
N GLY A 281 15.38 4.85 -10.68
CA GLY A 281 16.70 4.48 -11.19
C GLY A 281 16.70 3.30 -12.17
N LYS A 282 17.85 2.67 -12.37
CA LYS A 282 18.00 1.56 -13.34
C LYS A 282 17.21 0.31 -12.98
N LYS A 283 16.91 0.11 -11.69
CA LYS A 283 16.09 -1.00 -11.21
C LYS A 283 14.68 -0.49 -10.91
N ILE A 284 13.68 -1.31 -11.18
CA ILE A 284 12.28 -0.98 -10.84
C ILE A 284 12.08 -0.78 -9.32
N THR A 285 12.98 -1.30 -8.50
CA THR A 285 12.99 -1.16 -7.03
C THR A 285 13.69 0.09 -6.54
N SER A 286 14.40 0.85 -7.40
CA SER A 286 15.11 2.06 -6.98
C SER A 286 14.16 3.09 -6.39
N LEU A 287 14.62 3.82 -5.37
CA LEU A 287 13.87 4.94 -4.83
C LEU A 287 13.68 6.04 -5.87
N PRO A 288 12.48 6.65 -5.97
CA PRO A 288 12.25 7.74 -6.91
C PRO A 288 13.02 9.00 -6.48
N VAL A 289 13.54 9.69 -7.47
CA VAL A 289 14.24 10.97 -7.31
C VAL A 289 13.51 12.06 -8.09
N VAL A 290 13.62 13.30 -7.63
CA VAL A 290 13.12 14.47 -8.36
C VAL A 290 14.28 15.05 -9.16
N ASP A 291 14.18 15.01 -10.50
CA ASP A 291 15.21 15.52 -11.41
C ASP A 291 15.35 17.04 -11.28
N GLY A 292 16.61 17.54 -11.25
CA GLY A 292 16.94 18.95 -11.17
C GLY A 292 16.78 19.71 -12.48
N GLU A 293 16.91 19.01 -13.60
CA GLU A 293 16.97 19.62 -14.94
C GLU A 293 15.57 19.84 -15.54
N HIS A 294 14.59 19.02 -15.14
CA HIS A 294 13.23 19.07 -15.67
C HIS A 294 12.25 19.71 -14.69
N PRO A 295 11.76 20.94 -14.94
CA PRO A 295 10.88 21.63 -14.02
C PRO A 295 9.50 20.98 -13.93
N CYS A 296 8.98 20.86 -12.72
CA CYS A 296 7.59 20.42 -12.48
C CYS A 296 6.62 21.53 -12.95
N ILE A 297 5.55 21.12 -13.63
CA ILE A 297 4.47 22.04 -14.09
C ILE A 297 3.23 21.97 -13.21
N GLY A 298 3.25 21.23 -12.10
CA GLY A 298 2.12 21.12 -11.18
C GLY A 298 0.92 20.35 -11.72
N CYS A 299 1.06 19.52 -12.74
CA CYS A 299 -0.08 18.83 -13.36
C CYS A 299 -0.78 17.82 -12.45
N GLY A 300 -0.06 17.24 -11.47
CA GLY A 300 -0.59 16.31 -10.48
C GLY A 300 -0.71 14.85 -10.92
N MET A 301 -0.30 14.51 -12.15
CA MET A 301 -0.39 13.14 -12.66
C MET A 301 0.34 12.13 -11.76
N CYS A 302 1.53 12.47 -11.27
CA CYS A 302 2.29 11.60 -10.36
C CYS A 302 1.58 11.38 -9.02
N VAL A 303 0.86 12.39 -8.52
CA VAL A 303 0.07 12.29 -7.29
C VAL A 303 -1.10 11.33 -7.49
N ALA A 304 -1.84 11.49 -8.60
CA ALA A 304 -2.98 10.63 -8.92
C ALA A 304 -2.58 9.18 -9.23
N SER A 305 -1.42 8.97 -9.87
CA SER A 305 -0.96 7.64 -10.30
C SER A 305 -0.27 6.84 -9.18
N CYS A 306 0.01 7.46 -8.03
CA CYS A 306 0.69 6.78 -6.92
C CYS A 306 -0.30 5.98 -6.06
N SER A 307 -0.38 4.66 -6.23
CA SER A 307 -1.23 3.78 -5.42
C SER A 307 -0.89 3.80 -3.91
N GLY A 308 0.37 4.11 -3.57
CA GLY A 308 0.82 4.32 -2.20
C GLY A 308 0.44 5.69 -1.64
N GLN A 309 -0.03 6.62 -2.50
CA GLN A 309 -0.35 8.00 -2.13
C GLN A 309 0.80 8.70 -1.38
N ALA A 310 2.03 8.42 -1.80
CA ALA A 310 3.27 8.91 -1.19
C ALA A 310 3.81 10.17 -1.86
N ILE A 311 3.06 10.80 -2.78
CA ILE A 311 3.49 11.98 -3.54
C ILE A 311 2.55 13.14 -3.25
N PHE A 312 3.15 14.29 -2.97
CA PHE A 312 2.49 15.55 -2.69
C PHE A 312 3.10 16.63 -3.58
N LEU A 313 2.30 17.63 -4.03
CA LEU A 313 2.87 18.83 -4.64
C LEU A 313 2.88 19.93 -3.60
N LEU A 314 4.06 20.53 -3.41
CA LEU A 314 4.25 21.68 -2.53
C LEU A 314 4.54 22.93 -3.35
N ASN A 315 4.04 24.08 -2.88
CA ASN A 315 4.44 25.39 -3.35
C ASN A 315 4.60 26.30 -2.12
N GLU A 316 5.84 26.47 -1.67
CA GLU A 316 6.19 27.37 -0.55
C GLU A 316 6.28 28.83 -0.99
N ASP A 317 6.20 29.11 -2.30
CA ASP A 317 6.23 30.46 -2.87
C ASP A 317 4.82 30.94 -3.28
N TYR A 318 3.76 30.37 -2.68
CA TYR A 318 2.37 30.72 -3.00
C TYR A 318 2.07 32.19 -2.65
N ASP A 319 2.38 32.61 -1.42
CA ASP A 319 2.43 34.01 -0.99
C ASP A 319 3.49 34.21 0.12
N GLU A 320 3.53 35.37 0.77
CA GLU A 320 4.55 35.67 1.80
C GLU A 320 4.43 34.79 3.04
N THR A 321 3.22 34.44 3.45
CA THR A 321 2.90 33.76 4.72
C THR A 321 2.35 32.35 4.54
N SER A 322 1.86 32.02 3.34
CA SER A 322 1.16 30.79 3.07
C SER A 322 1.89 29.93 2.04
N ALA A 323 1.68 28.65 2.13
CA ALA A 323 2.05 27.63 1.13
C ALA A 323 0.82 26.85 0.68
N THR A 324 0.95 26.15 -0.45
CA THR A 324 -0.05 25.16 -0.85
C THR A 324 0.51 23.75 -0.81
N VAL A 325 -0.34 22.82 -0.39
CA VAL A 325 -0.08 21.39 -0.45
C VAL A 325 -1.20 20.73 -1.25
N THR A 326 -0.83 20.04 -2.33
CA THR A 326 -1.76 19.22 -3.11
C THR A 326 -1.53 17.76 -2.74
N LEU A 327 -2.60 17.08 -2.38
CA LEU A 327 -2.58 15.69 -1.94
C LEU A 327 -3.65 14.85 -2.67
N PRO A 328 -3.47 13.52 -2.78
CA PRO A 328 -4.47 12.64 -3.35
C PRO A 328 -5.69 12.55 -2.42
N TRP A 329 -6.90 12.59 -3.00
CA TRP A 329 -8.15 12.54 -2.25
C TRP A 329 -9.11 11.52 -2.85
N GLU A 330 -9.40 10.48 -2.09
CA GLU A 330 -10.26 9.38 -2.53
C GLU A 330 -11.44 9.13 -1.57
N PHE A 331 -11.72 10.10 -0.69
CA PHE A 331 -12.84 10.05 0.26
C PHE A 331 -14.07 10.78 -0.28
N LEU A 332 -15.26 10.32 0.12
CA LEU A 332 -16.54 10.91 -0.23
C LEU A 332 -17.36 11.25 1.03
N PRO A 333 -18.05 12.40 1.05
CA PRO A 333 -18.03 13.44 0.02
C PRO A 333 -16.67 14.16 -0.05
N ALA A 334 -16.30 14.65 -1.23
CA ALA A 334 -15.12 15.49 -1.36
C ALA A 334 -15.41 16.87 -0.75
N PRO A 335 -14.42 17.50 -0.07
CA PRO A 335 -14.58 18.87 0.43
C PRO A 335 -14.81 19.86 -0.72
N GLU A 336 -15.61 20.88 -0.50
CA GLU A 336 -15.82 21.93 -1.47
C GLU A 336 -14.70 22.98 -1.42
N LYS A 337 -14.52 23.75 -2.49
CA LYS A 337 -13.65 24.91 -2.51
C LYS A 337 -14.07 25.91 -1.44
N GLY A 338 -13.12 26.41 -0.65
CA GLY A 338 -13.34 27.30 0.48
C GLY A 338 -13.65 26.59 1.79
N ALA A 339 -13.79 25.25 1.78
CA ALA A 339 -13.99 24.49 3.01
C ALA A 339 -12.80 24.69 3.95
N LYS A 340 -13.11 25.02 5.21
CA LYS A 340 -12.11 25.13 6.28
C LYS A 340 -12.01 23.83 7.04
N GLY A 341 -10.85 23.58 7.61
CA GLY A 341 -10.58 22.37 8.38
C GLY A 341 -9.19 22.39 8.99
N THR A 342 -8.74 21.21 9.34
CA THR A 342 -7.43 21.00 9.97
C THR A 342 -6.55 20.19 9.03
N ALA A 343 -5.35 20.68 8.76
CA ALA A 343 -4.29 19.87 8.15
C ALA A 343 -3.73 18.90 9.19
N LEU A 344 -3.59 17.63 8.80
CA LEU A 344 -3.01 16.61 9.65
C LEU A 344 -1.61 16.24 9.18
N GLY A 345 -0.77 15.87 10.14
CA GLY A 345 0.57 15.36 9.91
C GLY A 345 0.60 13.90 9.42
N ARG A 346 1.80 13.37 9.25
CA ARG A 346 2.04 11.95 8.87
C ARG A 346 1.49 10.95 9.88
N ASN A 347 1.38 11.36 11.14
CA ASN A 347 0.82 10.57 12.24
C ASN A 347 -0.71 10.75 12.45
N GLY A 348 -1.36 11.55 11.59
CA GLY A 348 -2.78 11.87 11.72
C GLY A 348 -3.13 12.91 12.78
N GLU A 349 -2.14 13.47 13.46
CA GLU A 349 -2.34 14.53 14.46
C GLU A 349 -2.55 15.91 13.80
N PRO A 350 -3.32 16.81 14.43
CA PRO A 350 -3.49 18.19 13.97
C PRO A 350 -2.16 18.94 13.84
N VAL A 351 -1.96 19.65 12.72
CA VAL A 351 -0.76 20.46 12.48
C VAL A 351 -1.10 21.95 12.45
N CYS A 352 -2.09 22.33 11.66
CA CYS A 352 -2.52 23.72 11.52
C CYS A 352 -3.92 23.81 10.91
N GLU A 353 -4.49 25.02 10.90
CA GLU A 353 -5.69 25.31 10.11
C GLU A 353 -5.38 25.24 8.61
N ALA A 354 -6.35 24.81 7.84
CA ALA A 354 -6.26 24.67 6.39
C ALA A 354 -7.56 25.14 5.70
N GLU A 355 -7.41 25.66 4.48
CA GLU A 355 -8.51 26.02 3.60
C GLU A 355 -8.34 25.32 2.26
N VAL A 356 -9.38 24.67 1.77
CA VAL A 356 -9.40 24.02 0.47
C VAL A 356 -9.50 25.05 -0.63
N LEU A 357 -8.47 25.15 -1.46
CA LEU A 357 -8.45 26.05 -2.62
C LEU A 357 -9.11 25.42 -3.85
N GLU A 358 -8.92 24.14 -4.03
CA GLU A 358 -9.40 23.38 -5.19
C GLU A 358 -9.49 21.89 -4.87
N VAL A 359 -10.50 21.22 -5.44
CA VAL A 359 -10.55 19.76 -5.59
C VAL A 359 -10.66 19.45 -7.09
N LYS A 360 -9.54 19.12 -7.69
CA LYS A 360 -9.42 18.88 -9.12
C LYS A 360 -9.76 17.44 -9.45
N THR A 361 -10.58 17.27 -10.49
CA THR A 361 -10.91 15.98 -11.11
C THR A 361 -10.50 16.01 -12.58
N ALA A 362 -10.01 14.91 -13.10
CA ALA A 362 -9.74 14.75 -14.52
C ALA A 362 -9.89 13.27 -14.92
N LYS A 363 -10.28 13.01 -16.14
CA LYS A 363 -10.38 11.63 -16.65
C LYS A 363 -9.04 10.87 -16.52
N ALA A 364 -7.91 11.58 -16.66
CA ALA A 364 -6.58 11.01 -16.54
C ALA A 364 -6.17 10.69 -15.09
N PHE A 365 -6.91 11.16 -14.09
CA PHE A 365 -6.68 10.85 -12.68
C PHE A 365 -7.47 9.60 -12.21
N ASP A 366 -8.27 9.03 -13.13
CA ASP A 366 -9.19 7.94 -12.84
C ASP A 366 -10.14 8.33 -11.68
N GLN A 367 -10.17 7.60 -10.60
CA GLN A 367 -11.03 7.90 -9.44
C GLN A 367 -10.36 8.79 -8.39
N THR A 368 -9.06 9.05 -8.49
CA THR A 368 -8.32 9.91 -7.56
C THR A 368 -8.57 11.38 -7.86
N ARG A 369 -8.96 12.15 -6.85
CA ARG A 369 -9.04 13.61 -6.90
C ARG A 369 -7.76 14.22 -6.37
N LEU A 370 -7.47 15.44 -6.77
CA LEU A 370 -6.37 16.22 -6.18
C LEU A 370 -6.95 17.33 -5.33
N LEU A 371 -6.76 17.25 -4.01
CA LEU A 371 -7.14 18.30 -3.08
C LEU A 371 -5.95 19.22 -2.85
N THR A 372 -6.10 20.50 -3.20
CA THR A 372 -5.10 21.55 -2.88
C THR A 372 -5.61 22.37 -1.72
N MET A 373 -4.84 22.43 -0.65
CA MET A 373 -5.12 23.24 0.53
C MET A 373 -4.07 24.34 0.73
N ARG A 374 -4.52 25.51 1.23
CA ARG A 374 -3.68 26.59 1.73
C ARG A 374 -3.44 26.40 3.21
N ILE A 375 -2.21 26.56 3.65
CA ILE A 375 -1.76 26.45 5.04
C ILE A 375 -0.69 27.48 5.33
N PRO A 376 -0.36 27.80 6.60
CA PRO A 376 0.79 28.60 6.94
C PRO A 376 2.10 27.93 6.44
N LYS A 377 3.00 28.73 5.91
CA LYS A 377 4.20 28.31 5.16
C LYS A 377 5.11 27.35 5.96
N GLU A 378 5.26 27.58 7.25
CA GLU A 378 6.08 26.78 8.17
C GLU A 378 5.62 25.31 8.31
N TYR A 379 4.38 25.01 7.92
CA TYR A 379 3.82 23.65 7.99
C TYR A 379 3.82 22.92 6.65
N ALA A 380 4.34 23.50 5.55
CA ALA A 380 4.32 22.93 4.21
C ALA A 380 4.92 21.51 4.16
N MET A 381 6.03 21.29 4.87
CA MET A 381 6.68 19.98 4.94
C MET A 381 6.04 18.99 5.92
N LYS A 382 5.06 19.43 6.74
CA LYS A 382 4.43 18.60 7.78
C LYS A 382 3.02 18.14 7.39
N ALA A 383 2.23 19.00 6.77
CA ALA A 383 0.84 18.73 6.40
C ALA A 383 0.73 17.66 5.29
N ARG A 384 0.01 16.56 5.56
CA ARG A 384 -0.11 15.40 4.64
C ARG A 384 -1.52 14.86 4.47
N PHE A 385 -2.49 15.39 5.23
CA PHE A 385 -3.89 15.04 5.12
C PHE A 385 -4.78 16.24 5.50
N PHE A 386 -6.07 16.19 5.18
CA PHE A 386 -7.05 17.20 5.50
C PHE A 386 -8.25 16.58 6.22
N ARG A 387 -8.67 17.21 7.31
CA ARG A 387 -9.92 16.89 8.00
C ARG A 387 -10.81 18.12 7.94
N ALA A 388 -11.97 18.00 7.30
CA ALA A 388 -12.94 19.08 7.27
C ALA A 388 -13.40 19.44 8.70
N ALA A 389 -13.64 20.72 8.97
CA ALA A 389 -14.35 21.11 10.17
C ALA A 389 -15.73 20.43 10.15
N GLU A 390 -16.17 19.89 11.27
CA GLU A 390 -17.53 19.39 11.38
C GLU A 390 -18.46 20.55 11.04
N SER A 391 -19.23 20.38 9.95
CA SER A 391 -20.33 21.28 9.69
C SER A 391 -21.28 21.12 10.87
N GLY A 392 -21.41 22.17 11.70
CA GLY A 392 -22.37 22.22 12.80
C GLY A 392 -23.79 22.17 12.24
N VAL A 393 -24.21 20.99 11.81
CA VAL A 393 -25.60 20.64 11.56
C VAL A 393 -26.00 19.76 12.74
N GLY A 394 -26.86 20.33 13.57
CA GLY A 394 -27.26 19.83 14.85
C GLY A 394 -27.70 18.38 14.90
N ALA A 395 -27.58 17.88 16.10
CA ALA A 395 -28.01 16.58 16.60
C ALA A 395 -29.40 16.14 16.15
#